data_7225a9e49b0e54582490288bc2a739ed
#
_entry.id   7225a9e49b0e54582490288bc2a739ed
#
_cell.length_a   1.000
_cell.length_b   1.000
_cell.length_c   1.000
_cell.angle_alpha   90.00
_cell.angle_beta   90.00
_cell.angle_gamma   90.00
#
_symmetry.space_group_name_H-M   'P 1'
#
loop_
_entity.id
_entity.type
_entity.pdbx_description
1 polymer ?
#
loop_
_entity_poly.entity_id
_entity_poly.type
_entity_poly.pdbx_seq_one_letter_code
_entity_poly.pdbx_strand_id
1 'polypeptide(L)'
;MNIRKCENDHFYNGDRYKICPYCEDANLLKNPDTVKLEKTKKEKAAKKKEPKVRPVKKKYVEKDIRQDYRKLTELLIEWNMSITTMESATAGQIASLITDTEGASAIFKGASITYCNESKIMMGVPAETIDTYTVYSKETAEAMAAACAYTYQADIGIGVTGTMGNVDPENPKASTPGQVYFAIKMKDSVHSYEVEIPQQPSRLMYKLAVAKEVYEALMHLLE
;
A
#
# COMPACT_ATOMS: atom_id res chain seq x y z
N MET A 1 5.19 21.23 18.82
CA MET A 1 4.30 20.67 17.79
C MET A 1 2.86 20.85 18.28
N ASN A 2 2.12 21.76 17.65
CA ASN A 2 0.75 22.11 18.05
C ASN A 2 -0.24 21.24 17.23
N ILE A 3 -0.75 20.19 17.83
CA ILE A 3 -1.77 19.33 17.19
C ILE A 3 -3.14 19.98 17.38
N ARG A 4 -3.83 20.24 16.27
CA ARG A 4 -5.20 20.78 16.25
C ARG A 4 -6.17 19.72 15.72
N LYS A 5 -7.43 19.82 16.17
CA LYS A 5 -8.55 19.02 15.71
C LYS A 5 -9.54 19.93 14.99
N CYS A 6 -10.00 19.57 13.80
CA CYS A 6 -11.01 20.33 13.07
C CYS A 6 -12.43 19.83 13.39
N GLU A 7 -13.45 20.53 12.90
CA GLU A 7 -14.87 20.18 13.11
C GLU A 7 -15.26 18.80 12.51
N ASN A 8 -14.48 18.28 11.56
CA ASN A 8 -14.66 16.95 10.98
C ASN A 8 -13.75 15.90 11.64
N ASP A 9 -13.32 16.14 12.87
CA ASP A 9 -12.52 15.23 13.70
C ASP A 9 -11.11 14.88 13.15
N HIS A 10 -10.60 15.59 12.14
CA HIS A 10 -9.23 15.38 11.67
C HIS A 10 -8.21 16.04 12.60
N PHE A 11 -7.15 15.31 12.93
CA PHE A 11 -6.00 15.84 13.66
C PHE A 11 -4.91 16.29 12.66
N TYR A 12 -4.40 17.51 12.83
CA TYR A 12 -3.37 18.07 11.94
C TYR A 12 -2.38 18.97 12.69
N ASN A 13 -1.21 19.19 12.08
CA ASN A 13 -0.19 20.05 12.66
C ASN A 13 -0.55 21.53 12.44
N GLY A 14 -0.99 22.20 13.52
CA GLY A 14 -1.41 23.60 13.51
C GLY A 14 -0.26 24.61 13.38
N ASP A 15 1.02 24.17 13.54
CA ASP A 15 2.18 25.03 13.28
C ASP A 15 2.46 25.11 11.77
N ARG A 16 2.05 24.09 11.01
CA ARG A 16 2.28 23.97 9.57
C ARG A 16 1.08 24.43 8.73
N TYR A 17 -0.17 24.17 9.23
CA TYR A 17 -1.40 24.44 8.49
C TYR A 17 -2.31 25.35 9.31
N LYS A 18 -2.76 26.45 8.72
CA LYS A 18 -3.74 27.37 9.33
C LYS A 18 -5.15 26.81 9.31
N ILE A 19 -5.47 26.00 8.31
CA ILE A 19 -6.75 25.31 8.07
C ILE A 19 -6.44 23.82 7.97
N CYS A 20 -7.41 22.95 8.31
CA CYS A 20 -7.26 21.51 8.18
C CYS A 20 -7.02 21.12 6.71
N PRO A 21 -5.85 20.55 6.34
CA PRO A 21 -5.55 20.19 4.97
C PRO A 21 -6.50 19.11 4.43
N TYR A 22 -7.00 18.25 5.31
CA TYR A 22 -7.94 17.19 4.94
C TYR A 22 -9.35 17.68 4.62
N CYS A 23 -9.74 18.89 5.09
CA CYS A 23 -11.03 19.49 4.78
C CYS A 23 -10.98 20.39 3.54
N GLU A 24 -9.83 20.96 3.24
CA GLU A 24 -9.63 21.83 2.08
C GLU A 24 -9.74 21.04 0.78
N ASP A 25 -9.14 19.86 0.72
CA ASP A 25 -9.24 18.94 -0.42
C ASP A 25 -10.66 18.38 -0.62
N ALA A 26 -11.39 18.13 0.46
CA ALA A 26 -12.79 17.66 0.39
C ALA A 26 -13.75 18.71 -0.20
N ASN A 27 -13.42 20.01 -0.12
CA ASN A 27 -14.19 21.07 -0.74
C ASN A 27 -13.90 21.25 -2.23
N LEU A 28 -12.76 20.82 -2.73
CA LEU A 28 -12.43 20.74 -4.15
C LEU A 28 -13.18 19.60 -4.86
N LEU A 29 -13.56 18.55 -4.14
CA LEU A 29 -14.33 17.41 -4.67
C LEU A 29 -15.85 17.64 -4.70
N LYS A 30 -16.37 18.76 -4.14
CA LYS A 30 -17.81 19.08 -4.12
C LYS A 30 -18.29 19.95 -5.28
N ASN A 31 -17.55 20.04 -6.37
CA ASN A 31 -18.01 20.72 -7.56
C ASN A 31 -18.48 19.70 -8.62
N PRO A 32 -19.82 19.42 -8.76
CA PRO A 32 -20.34 18.35 -9.61
C PRO A 32 -20.52 18.73 -11.09
N ASP A 33 -19.93 19.82 -11.54
CA ASP A 33 -20.03 20.26 -12.95
C ASP A 33 -18.65 20.17 -13.61
N THR A 34 -18.38 19.05 -14.21
CA THR A 34 -17.62 18.76 -15.42
C THR A 34 -16.98 17.36 -15.36
N VAL A 35 -17.59 16.40 -15.96
CA VAL A 35 -17.08 15.59 -17.06
C VAL A 35 -18.16 14.58 -17.45
N LYS A 36 -18.89 14.85 -18.52
CA LYS A 36 -19.63 13.84 -19.26
C LYS A 36 -18.63 12.97 -20.00
N LEU A 37 -18.37 11.79 -19.49
CA LEU A 37 -17.66 10.76 -20.24
C LEU A 37 -18.64 10.06 -21.20
N GLU A 38 -18.45 10.29 -22.48
CA GLU A 38 -19.16 9.61 -23.55
C GLU A 38 -18.89 8.11 -23.51
N LYS A 39 -19.98 7.34 -23.50
CA LYS A 39 -19.94 5.87 -23.64
C LYS A 39 -19.57 5.51 -25.08
N THR A 40 -18.34 5.12 -25.33
CA THR A 40 -17.96 4.50 -26.59
C THR A 40 -18.19 2.99 -26.53
N LYS A 41 -18.73 2.50 -27.64
CA LYS A 41 -19.27 1.17 -27.87
C LYS A 41 -18.22 0.06 -27.77
N LYS A 42 -18.71 -1.07 -27.27
CA LYS A 42 -18.11 -2.40 -27.21
C LYS A 42 -17.35 -2.79 -28.49
N GLU A 43 -16.06 -3.10 -28.35
CA GLU A 43 -15.37 -4.00 -29.25
C GLU A 43 -15.19 -5.37 -28.57
N LYS A 44 -15.77 -6.39 -29.20
CA LYS A 44 -15.58 -7.80 -28.83
C LYS A 44 -14.21 -8.25 -29.35
N ALA A 45 -13.19 -8.28 -28.52
CA ALA A 45 -11.92 -8.91 -28.84
C ALA A 45 -11.97 -10.40 -28.44
N ALA A 46 -11.64 -11.27 -29.40
CA ALA A 46 -11.60 -12.71 -29.26
C ALA A 46 -10.54 -13.13 -28.23
N LYS A 47 -10.94 -13.88 -27.20
CA LYS A 47 -10.04 -14.50 -26.23
C LYS A 47 -9.17 -15.55 -26.91
N LYS A 48 -7.92 -15.24 -27.24
CA LYS A 48 -6.87 -16.24 -27.45
C LYS A 48 -6.57 -16.89 -26.10
N LYS A 49 -6.72 -18.20 -26.01
CA LYS A 49 -6.30 -19.00 -24.86
C LYS A 49 -4.78 -18.97 -24.81
N GLU A 50 -4.21 -18.24 -23.84
CA GLU A 50 -2.81 -18.33 -23.50
C GLU A 50 -2.48 -19.73 -22.96
N PRO A 51 -1.28 -20.29 -23.25
CA PRO A 51 -0.89 -21.59 -22.73
C PRO A 51 -0.77 -21.49 -21.19
N LYS A 52 -1.42 -22.42 -20.49
CA LYS A 52 -1.31 -22.56 -19.04
C LYS A 52 0.14 -22.96 -18.69
N VAL A 53 0.99 -21.98 -18.42
CA VAL A 53 2.29 -22.20 -17.78
C VAL A 53 1.99 -22.68 -16.37
N ARG A 54 2.45 -23.90 -16.00
CA ARG A 54 2.35 -24.38 -14.61
C ARG A 54 3.14 -23.43 -13.74
N PRO A 55 2.54 -22.83 -12.70
CA PRO A 55 3.26 -21.90 -11.85
C PRO A 55 4.43 -22.64 -11.19
N VAL A 56 5.64 -22.16 -11.45
CA VAL A 56 6.84 -22.58 -10.68
C VAL A 56 6.56 -22.17 -9.25
N LYS A 57 6.55 -23.13 -8.30
CA LYS A 57 6.32 -22.83 -6.87
C LYS A 57 7.47 -21.93 -6.41
N LYS A 58 7.20 -20.64 -6.29
CA LYS A 58 8.17 -19.65 -5.80
C LYS A 58 8.53 -20.00 -4.37
N LYS A 59 9.81 -20.17 -4.10
CA LYS A 59 10.32 -20.48 -2.76
C LYS A 59 10.80 -19.18 -2.11
N TYR A 60 10.18 -18.83 -0.99
CA TYR A 60 10.58 -17.68 -0.20
C TYR A 60 11.59 -18.10 0.87
N VAL A 61 12.72 -17.40 0.96
CA VAL A 61 13.80 -17.66 1.92
C VAL A 61 14.08 -16.37 2.69
N GLU A 62 13.91 -16.40 4.00
CA GLU A 62 14.05 -15.22 4.85
C GLU A 62 15.40 -14.51 4.67
N LYS A 63 16.51 -15.27 4.65
CA LYS A 63 17.86 -14.72 4.48
C LYS A 63 17.99 -13.92 3.17
N ASP A 64 17.42 -14.44 2.08
CA ASP A 64 17.51 -13.81 0.77
C ASP A 64 16.68 -12.53 0.75
N ILE A 65 15.48 -12.56 1.35
CA ILE A 65 14.58 -11.40 1.46
C ILE A 65 15.24 -10.28 2.28
N ARG A 66 15.90 -10.60 3.41
CA ARG A 66 16.63 -9.60 4.20
C ARG A 66 17.79 -9.00 3.41
N GLN A 67 18.49 -9.80 2.61
CA GLN A 67 19.56 -9.31 1.74
C GLN A 67 19.02 -8.40 0.62
N ASP A 68 17.87 -8.74 0.06
CA ASP A 68 17.21 -7.92 -0.96
C ASP A 68 16.80 -6.55 -0.42
N TYR A 69 16.19 -6.51 0.79
CA TYR A 69 15.84 -5.26 1.44
C TYR A 69 17.05 -4.42 1.84
N ARG A 70 18.16 -5.06 2.22
CA ARG A 70 19.42 -4.34 2.43
C ARG A 70 19.85 -3.61 1.15
N LYS A 71 19.88 -4.30 0.01
CA LYS A 71 20.23 -3.69 -1.29
C LYS A 71 19.30 -2.55 -1.67
N LEU A 72 17.99 -2.74 -1.48
CA LEU A 72 16.99 -1.70 -1.72
C LEU A 72 17.26 -0.47 -0.86
N THR A 73 17.49 -0.66 0.45
CA THR A 73 17.71 0.43 1.39
C THR A 73 19.00 1.18 1.06
N GLU A 74 20.10 0.47 0.75
CA GLU A 74 21.38 1.06 0.32
C GLU A 74 21.20 1.89 -0.97
N LEU A 75 20.44 1.38 -1.95
CA LEU A 75 20.12 2.08 -3.19
C LEU A 75 19.31 3.36 -2.94
N LEU A 76 18.29 3.31 -2.07
CA LEU A 76 17.48 4.47 -1.74
C LEU A 76 18.28 5.53 -0.97
N ILE A 77 19.23 5.12 -0.12
CA ILE A 77 20.17 6.03 0.55
C ILE A 77 21.06 6.72 -0.48
N GLU A 78 21.65 5.97 -1.42
CA GLU A 78 22.49 6.50 -2.48
C GLU A 78 21.74 7.54 -3.33
N TRP A 79 20.48 7.25 -3.67
CA TRP A 79 19.65 8.14 -4.49
C TRP A 79 18.94 9.23 -3.69
N ASN A 80 19.08 9.24 -2.36
CA ASN A 80 18.39 10.16 -1.46
C ASN A 80 16.86 10.15 -1.66
N MET A 81 16.29 8.97 -1.91
CA MET A 81 14.86 8.77 -2.09
C MET A 81 14.22 8.26 -0.80
N SER A 82 13.28 9.01 -0.29
CA SER A 82 12.57 8.68 0.95
C SER A 82 11.44 7.68 0.72
N ILE A 83 11.22 6.80 1.73
CA ILE A 83 10.21 5.75 1.69
C ILE A 83 9.39 5.69 2.97
N THR A 84 8.13 5.30 2.86
CA THR A 84 7.20 5.05 3.96
C THR A 84 6.29 3.88 3.65
N THR A 85 5.66 3.29 4.68
CA THR A 85 4.72 2.18 4.52
C THR A 85 3.45 2.38 5.32
N MET A 86 2.33 1.90 4.78
CA MET A 86 1.08 1.68 5.51
C MET A 86 0.71 0.19 5.39
N GLU A 87 0.87 -0.53 6.49
CA GLU A 87 0.81 -1.97 6.51
C GLU A 87 -0.39 -2.50 7.31
N SER A 88 -1.15 -3.40 6.69
CA SER A 88 -2.19 -4.18 7.37
C SER A 88 -1.75 -5.64 7.48
N ALA A 89 -1.78 -6.38 6.38
CA ALA A 89 -1.45 -7.80 6.36
C ALA A 89 -0.02 -8.13 6.84
N THR A 90 0.96 -7.30 6.49
CA THR A 90 2.37 -7.47 6.87
C THR A 90 2.68 -6.94 8.27
N ALA A 91 1.84 -6.04 8.81
CA ALA A 91 1.91 -5.54 10.19
C ALA A 91 3.33 -5.07 10.61
N GLY A 92 3.95 -4.21 9.80
CA GLY A 92 5.26 -3.63 10.09
C GLY A 92 6.45 -4.46 9.59
N GLN A 93 6.23 -5.57 8.89
CA GLN A 93 7.34 -6.41 8.42
C GLN A 93 8.18 -5.72 7.34
N ILE A 94 7.57 -4.94 6.45
CA ILE A 94 8.29 -4.20 5.41
C ILE A 94 9.11 -3.08 6.06
N ALA A 95 8.50 -2.32 6.97
CA ALA A 95 9.20 -1.30 7.75
C ALA A 95 10.39 -1.87 8.51
N SER A 96 10.22 -3.03 9.16
CA SER A 96 11.29 -3.74 9.85
C SER A 96 12.45 -4.11 8.93
N LEU A 97 12.16 -4.67 7.74
CA LEU A 97 13.18 -5.06 6.77
C LEU A 97 13.98 -3.86 6.22
N ILE A 98 13.33 -2.72 6.00
CA ILE A 98 14.01 -1.47 5.59
C ILE A 98 14.96 -1.01 6.70
N THR A 99 14.48 -1.03 7.95
CA THR A 99 15.22 -0.51 9.11
C THR A 99 16.26 -1.47 9.67
N ASP A 100 16.34 -2.72 9.18
CA ASP A 100 17.44 -3.65 9.45
C ASP A 100 18.79 -3.14 8.88
N THR A 101 18.78 -2.16 7.98
CA THR A 101 19.98 -1.59 7.36
C THR A 101 20.44 -0.33 8.08
N GLU A 102 21.72 -0.26 8.45
CA GLU A 102 22.31 0.93 9.04
C GLU A 102 22.20 2.13 8.10
N GLY A 103 21.85 3.29 8.63
CA GLY A 103 21.63 4.51 7.85
C GLY A 103 20.22 4.64 7.27
N ALA A 104 19.33 3.67 7.45
CA ALA A 104 17.93 3.73 6.97
C ALA A 104 17.18 4.98 7.45
N SER A 105 17.55 5.58 8.58
CA SER A 105 16.95 6.82 9.09
C SER A 105 17.06 8.02 8.15
N ALA A 106 18.02 7.99 7.22
CA ALA A 106 18.15 9.02 6.20
C ALA A 106 16.95 9.04 5.24
N ILE A 107 16.40 7.87 4.91
CA ILE A 107 15.37 7.71 3.88
C ILE A 107 14.02 7.22 4.44
N PHE A 108 13.99 6.51 5.54
CA PHE A 108 12.75 5.98 6.11
C PHE A 108 12.05 7.06 6.95
N LYS A 109 10.89 7.53 6.49
CA LYS A 109 10.15 8.65 7.13
C LYS A 109 9.18 8.22 8.22
N GLY A 110 8.93 6.94 8.33
CA GLY A 110 8.00 6.34 9.28
C GLY A 110 7.09 5.31 8.63
N ALA A 111 6.26 4.68 9.44
CA ALA A 111 5.30 3.69 9.01
C ALA A 111 4.02 3.76 9.83
N SER A 112 2.91 3.33 9.23
CA SER A 112 1.63 3.14 9.91
C SER A 112 1.21 1.68 9.84
N ILE A 113 0.86 1.10 11.00
CA ILE A 113 0.25 -0.23 11.07
C ILE A 113 -1.24 -0.03 11.24
N THR A 114 -2.01 -0.25 10.16
CA THR A 114 -3.45 -0.01 10.10
C THR A 114 -4.20 -1.33 10.01
N TYR A 115 -4.35 -2.00 11.16
CA TYR A 115 -4.84 -3.39 11.21
C TYR A 115 -6.36 -3.52 11.12
N CYS A 116 -7.12 -2.47 11.48
CA CYS A 116 -8.58 -2.37 11.33
C CYS A 116 -8.96 -1.27 10.34
N ASN A 117 -10.23 -1.20 9.95
CA ASN A 117 -10.72 -0.20 9.00
C ASN A 117 -10.66 1.21 9.56
N GLU A 118 -10.99 1.38 10.84
CA GLU A 118 -10.97 2.66 11.54
C GLU A 118 -9.55 3.26 11.54
N SER A 119 -8.53 2.43 11.76
CA SER A 119 -7.13 2.91 11.71
C SER A 119 -6.70 3.30 10.31
N LYS A 120 -7.19 2.63 9.25
CA LYS A 120 -6.97 3.05 7.87
C LYS A 120 -7.60 4.41 7.59
N ILE A 121 -8.87 4.58 7.98
CA ILE A 121 -9.60 5.84 7.81
C ILE A 121 -8.92 6.96 8.59
N MET A 122 -8.55 6.72 9.84
CA MET A 122 -7.83 7.69 10.68
C MET A 122 -6.50 8.14 10.04
N MET A 123 -5.84 7.26 9.29
CA MET A 123 -4.59 7.54 8.58
C MET A 123 -4.80 8.10 7.16
N GLY A 124 -6.05 8.45 6.78
CA GLY A 124 -6.35 9.15 5.55
C GLY A 124 -6.83 8.29 4.38
N VAL A 125 -7.13 7.00 4.60
CA VAL A 125 -7.82 6.19 3.60
C VAL A 125 -9.29 6.61 3.58
N PRO A 126 -9.89 6.99 2.43
CA PRO A 126 -11.29 7.36 2.36
C PRO A 126 -12.20 6.19 2.77
N ALA A 127 -13.15 6.43 3.68
CA ALA A 127 -14.11 5.40 4.09
C ALA A 127 -14.89 4.85 2.89
N GLU A 128 -15.29 5.72 1.96
CA GLU A 128 -15.99 5.35 0.72
C GLU A 128 -15.21 4.33 -0.13
N THR A 129 -13.88 4.39 -0.13
CA THR A 129 -13.04 3.41 -0.84
C THR A 129 -13.22 2.01 -0.23
N ILE A 130 -13.21 1.92 1.09
CA ILE A 130 -13.40 0.65 1.80
C ILE A 130 -14.84 0.14 1.61
N ASP A 131 -15.83 1.01 1.69
CA ASP A 131 -17.25 0.68 1.54
C ASP A 131 -17.57 0.19 0.11
N THR A 132 -16.95 0.78 -0.90
CA THR A 132 -17.21 0.47 -2.32
C THR A 132 -16.45 -0.76 -2.79
N TYR A 133 -15.16 -0.86 -2.46
CA TYR A 133 -14.23 -1.86 -3.02
C TYR A 133 -13.83 -2.95 -2.02
N THR A 134 -14.26 -2.85 -0.79
CA THR A 134 -13.84 -3.66 0.36
C THR A 134 -12.42 -3.34 0.83
N VAL A 135 -12.09 -3.81 2.04
CA VAL A 135 -10.74 -3.66 2.61
C VAL A 135 -9.68 -4.47 1.85
N TYR A 136 -10.09 -5.52 1.13
CA TYR A 136 -9.23 -6.39 0.33
C TYR A 136 -9.38 -6.09 -1.16
N SER A 137 -8.78 -4.97 -1.59
CA SER A 137 -8.85 -4.48 -2.97
C SER A 137 -7.59 -3.71 -3.36
N LYS A 138 -7.38 -3.55 -4.66
CA LYS A 138 -6.31 -2.70 -5.20
C LYS A 138 -6.54 -1.24 -4.82
N GLU A 139 -7.78 -0.80 -4.89
CA GLU A 139 -8.20 0.57 -4.58
C GLU A 139 -7.89 0.94 -3.13
N THR A 140 -8.12 0.01 -2.19
CA THR A 140 -7.74 0.23 -0.78
C THR A 140 -6.22 0.26 -0.62
N ALA A 141 -5.46 -0.62 -1.29
CA ALA A 141 -4.00 -0.58 -1.26
C ALA A 141 -3.45 0.71 -1.86
N GLU A 142 -4.01 1.21 -2.97
CA GLU A 142 -3.67 2.48 -3.60
C GLU A 142 -3.91 3.67 -2.67
N ALA A 143 -5.08 3.71 -2.04
CA ALA A 143 -5.42 4.75 -1.06
C ALA A 143 -4.47 4.72 0.15
N MET A 144 -4.10 3.53 0.64
CA MET A 144 -3.11 3.37 1.72
C MET A 144 -1.73 3.89 1.30
N ALA A 145 -1.25 3.55 0.10
CA ALA A 145 0.04 4.01 -0.42
C ALA A 145 0.07 5.54 -0.58
N ALA A 146 -0.99 6.11 -1.14
CA ALA A 146 -1.12 7.55 -1.31
C ALA A 146 -1.19 8.28 0.03
N ALA A 147 -2.01 7.78 0.97
CA ALA A 147 -2.17 8.38 2.29
C ALA A 147 -0.88 8.39 3.10
N CYS A 148 -0.10 7.31 3.14
CA CYS A 148 1.17 7.30 3.86
C CYS A 148 2.22 8.17 3.19
N ALA A 149 2.35 8.14 1.85
CA ALA A 149 3.27 9.03 1.13
C ALA A 149 2.98 10.50 1.44
N TYR A 150 1.70 10.88 1.45
CA TYR A 150 1.27 12.25 1.80
C TYR A 150 1.56 12.57 3.27
N THR A 151 1.18 11.71 4.19
CA THR A 151 1.34 11.93 5.64
C THR A 151 2.80 12.12 6.04
N TYR A 152 3.67 11.27 5.52
CA TYR A 152 5.11 11.30 5.85
C TYR A 152 5.93 12.15 4.89
N GLN A 153 5.33 12.73 3.85
CA GLN A 153 6.00 13.51 2.80
C GLN A 153 7.18 12.73 2.21
N ALA A 154 6.92 11.47 1.86
CA ALA A 154 7.91 10.57 1.30
C ALA A 154 7.76 10.45 -0.23
N ASP A 155 8.89 10.22 -0.92
CA ASP A 155 8.92 10.04 -2.37
C ASP A 155 8.23 8.74 -2.79
N ILE A 156 8.35 7.70 -1.93
CA ILE A 156 7.76 6.39 -2.13
C ILE A 156 6.83 6.05 -0.97
N GLY A 157 5.58 5.70 -1.27
CA GLY A 157 4.61 5.17 -0.31
C GLY A 157 4.20 3.76 -0.68
N ILE A 158 4.23 2.84 0.28
CA ILE A 158 3.79 1.44 0.10
C ILE A 158 2.54 1.20 0.92
N GLY A 159 1.46 0.77 0.27
CA GLY A 159 0.21 0.33 0.92
C GLY A 159 0.03 -1.18 0.79
N VAL A 160 -0.26 -1.89 1.89
CA VAL A 160 -0.44 -3.36 1.87
C VAL A 160 -1.67 -3.77 2.64
N THR A 161 -2.58 -4.47 1.98
CA THR A 161 -3.76 -5.10 2.58
C THR A 161 -3.96 -6.50 2.02
N GLY A 162 -4.73 -7.35 2.71
CA GLY A 162 -5.00 -8.71 2.24
C GLY A 162 -5.11 -9.72 3.38
N THR A 163 -5.32 -10.96 2.99
CA THR A 163 -5.41 -12.10 3.90
C THR A 163 -4.18 -13.01 3.76
N MET A 164 -3.78 -13.61 4.86
CA MET A 164 -2.68 -14.58 4.88
C MET A 164 -3.23 -16.01 4.69
N GLY A 165 -2.91 -16.94 5.56
CA GLY A 165 -3.31 -18.34 5.43
C GLY A 165 -4.77 -18.68 5.75
N ASN A 166 -5.54 -17.73 6.31
CA ASN A 166 -6.92 -17.98 6.76
C ASN A 166 -7.87 -16.92 6.23
N VAL A 167 -9.15 -17.31 6.08
CA VAL A 167 -10.26 -16.37 5.84
C VAL A 167 -10.38 -15.41 7.03
N ASP A 168 -10.62 -14.14 6.78
CA ASP A 168 -10.95 -13.17 7.81
C ASP A 168 -12.38 -13.41 8.32
N PRO A 169 -12.58 -13.74 9.60
CA PRO A 169 -13.90 -14.01 10.14
C PRO A 169 -14.85 -12.79 10.14
N GLU A 170 -14.31 -11.58 10.12
CA GLU A 170 -15.12 -10.35 10.05
C GLU A 170 -15.54 -10.03 8.61
N ASN A 171 -14.75 -10.47 7.62
CA ASN A 171 -15.00 -10.23 6.19
C ASN A 171 -14.97 -11.53 5.36
N PRO A 172 -15.76 -12.57 5.70
CA PRO A 172 -15.61 -13.91 5.11
C PRO A 172 -15.94 -13.97 3.61
N LYS A 173 -16.75 -13.03 3.11
CA LYS A 173 -17.12 -12.97 1.69
C LYS A 173 -16.09 -12.25 0.82
N ALA A 174 -15.34 -11.34 1.40
CA ALA A 174 -14.35 -10.52 0.71
C ALA A 174 -12.92 -11.09 0.83
N SER A 175 -12.70 -12.05 1.74
CA SER A 175 -11.36 -12.56 2.02
C SER A 175 -11.12 -13.91 1.36
N THR A 176 -10.02 -14.02 0.62
CA THR A 176 -9.51 -15.27 0.06
C THR A 176 -8.13 -15.56 0.66
N PRO A 177 -7.91 -16.73 1.29
CA PRO A 177 -6.62 -17.05 1.88
C PRO A 177 -5.47 -16.91 0.89
N GLY A 178 -4.42 -16.19 1.30
CA GLY A 178 -3.23 -15.94 0.47
C GLY A 178 -3.38 -14.78 -0.50
N GLN A 179 -4.55 -14.20 -0.67
CA GLN A 179 -4.75 -13.07 -1.58
C GLN A 179 -4.34 -11.76 -0.91
N VAL A 180 -3.38 -11.09 -1.51
CA VAL A 180 -2.82 -9.85 -1.01
C VAL A 180 -2.81 -8.80 -2.11
N TYR A 181 -3.16 -7.59 -1.73
CA TYR A 181 -3.13 -6.41 -2.56
C TYR A 181 -2.07 -5.45 -2.00
N PHE A 182 -1.24 -4.93 -2.87
CA PHE A 182 -0.33 -3.86 -2.47
C PHE A 182 -0.22 -2.82 -3.59
N ALA A 183 0.13 -1.62 -3.19
CA ALA A 183 0.38 -0.54 -4.12
C ALA A 183 1.64 0.22 -3.75
N ILE A 184 2.28 0.77 -4.78
CA ILE A 184 3.48 1.60 -4.69
C ILE A 184 3.14 2.95 -5.31
N LYS A 185 3.09 4.00 -4.47
CA LYS A 185 2.99 5.40 -4.89
C LYS A 185 4.39 5.93 -5.09
N MET A 186 4.68 6.43 -6.30
CA MET A 186 5.96 7.06 -6.61
C MET A 186 5.73 8.23 -7.56
N LYS A 187 6.21 9.42 -7.23
CA LYS A 187 5.94 10.67 -7.96
C LYS A 187 4.42 10.87 -8.11
N ASP A 188 3.92 11.05 -9.33
CA ASP A 188 2.51 11.23 -9.64
C ASP A 188 1.78 9.92 -9.97
N SER A 189 2.48 8.79 -9.91
CA SER A 189 1.95 7.48 -10.30
C SER A 189 1.67 6.59 -9.09
N VAL A 190 0.63 5.78 -9.18
CA VAL A 190 0.34 4.68 -8.25
C VAL A 190 0.25 3.39 -9.05
N HIS A 191 1.02 2.39 -8.65
CA HIS A 191 1.04 1.08 -9.28
C HIS A 191 0.51 0.06 -8.29
N SER A 192 -0.58 -0.61 -8.62
CA SER A 192 -1.23 -1.61 -7.76
C SER A 192 -1.07 -3.02 -8.29
N TYR A 193 -0.96 -3.95 -7.36
CA TYR A 193 -0.70 -5.36 -7.62
C TYR A 193 -1.66 -6.22 -6.82
N GLU A 194 -2.03 -7.34 -7.40
CA GLU A 194 -2.77 -8.41 -6.76
C GLU A 194 -1.94 -9.68 -6.87
N VAL A 195 -1.62 -10.28 -5.73
CA VAL A 195 -0.77 -11.46 -5.67
C VAL A 195 -1.41 -12.56 -4.83
N GLU A 196 -1.24 -13.80 -5.28
CA GLU A 196 -1.62 -14.98 -4.52
C GLU A 196 -0.36 -15.57 -3.88
N ILE A 197 -0.26 -15.45 -2.56
CA ILE A 197 0.84 -16.05 -1.79
C ILE A 197 0.49 -17.51 -1.51
N PRO A 198 1.27 -18.47 -2.03
CA PRO A 198 1.05 -19.88 -1.76
C PRO A 198 1.19 -20.18 -0.27
N GLN A 199 0.59 -21.30 0.18
CA GLN A 199 0.64 -21.70 1.57
C GLN A 199 2.06 -21.68 2.13
N GLN A 200 2.23 -21.02 3.27
CA GLN A 200 3.49 -20.85 3.97
C GLN A 200 3.49 -21.61 5.31
N PRO A 201 4.67 -22.02 5.82
CA PRO A 201 4.78 -22.79 7.07
C PRO A 201 4.44 -21.96 8.32
N SER A 202 4.45 -20.64 8.22
CA SER A 202 4.16 -19.74 9.35
C SER A 202 3.63 -18.39 8.87
N ARG A 203 2.98 -17.65 9.79
CA ARG A 203 2.53 -16.30 9.52
C ARG A 203 3.68 -15.33 9.21
N LEU A 204 4.84 -15.53 9.84
CA LEU A 204 6.05 -14.78 9.51
C LEU A 204 6.45 -15.00 8.04
N MET A 205 6.44 -16.25 7.58
CA MET A 205 6.80 -16.56 6.20
C MET A 205 5.81 -15.99 5.18
N TYR A 206 4.52 -15.91 5.52
CA TYR A 206 3.54 -15.18 4.68
C TYR A 206 3.92 -13.69 4.56
N LYS A 207 4.24 -13.02 5.69
CA LYS A 207 4.63 -11.61 5.68
C LYS A 207 5.90 -11.37 4.87
N LEU A 208 6.88 -12.23 5.01
CA LEU A 208 8.14 -12.19 4.25
C LEU A 208 7.90 -12.44 2.76
N ALA A 209 7.00 -13.36 2.41
CA ALA A 209 6.64 -13.63 1.03
C ALA A 209 5.99 -12.37 0.39
N VAL A 210 5.06 -11.72 1.09
CA VAL A 210 4.48 -10.44 0.62
C VAL A 210 5.56 -9.37 0.47
N ALA A 211 6.46 -9.25 1.45
CA ALA A 211 7.57 -8.30 1.38
C ALA A 211 8.45 -8.56 0.14
N LYS A 212 8.69 -9.83 -0.23
CA LYS A 212 9.44 -10.17 -1.45
C LYS A 212 8.72 -9.72 -2.72
N GLU A 213 7.40 -9.90 -2.81
CA GLU A 213 6.63 -9.41 -3.97
C GLU A 213 6.69 -7.88 -4.08
N VAL A 214 6.57 -7.18 -2.95
CA VAL A 214 6.70 -5.71 -2.91
C VAL A 214 8.10 -5.27 -3.35
N TYR A 215 9.15 -5.95 -2.86
CA TYR A 215 10.53 -5.67 -3.27
C TYR A 215 10.71 -5.80 -4.78
N GLU A 216 10.27 -6.91 -5.37
CA GLU A 216 10.43 -7.16 -6.81
C GLU A 216 9.69 -6.12 -7.65
N ALA A 217 8.46 -5.77 -7.25
CA ALA A 217 7.69 -4.73 -7.92
C ALA A 217 8.35 -3.35 -7.81
N LEU A 218 8.86 -2.99 -6.62
CA LEU A 218 9.53 -1.71 -6.42
C LEU A 218 10.84 -1.63 -7.21
N MET A 219 11.66 -2.68 -7.19
CA MET A 219 12.89 -2.70 -7.98
C MET A 219 12.63 -2.53 -9.47
N HIS A 220 11.60 -3.18 -10.01
CA HIS A 220 11.20 -3.00 -11.41
C HIS A 220 10.75 -1.57 -11.74
N LEU A 221 10.17 -0.83 -10.79
CA LEU A 221 9.78 0.57 -10.98
C LEU A 221 10.97 1.55 -10.85
N LEU A 222 12.06 1.11 -10.22
CA LEU A 222 13.28 1.91 -10.04
C LEU A 222 14.29 1.72 -11.18
N GLU A 223 14.15 0.68 -12.02
CA GLU A 223 14.92 0.43 -13.24
C GLU A 223 14.47 1.34 -14.40
#